data_26a8bc87a9f02aec176c8a01cdcdc199
#
_entry.id   26a8bc87a9f02aec176c8a01cdcdc199
#
_cell.length_a   1.000
_cell.length_b   1.000
_cell.length_c   1.000
_cell.angle_alpha   90.00
_cell.angle_beta   90.00
_cell.angle_gamma   90.00
#
_symmetry.space_group_name_H-M   'P 1'
#
loop_
_entity.id
_entity.type
_entity.pdbx_description
1 polymer ?
#
loop_
_entity_poly.entity_id
_entity_poly.type
_entity_poly.pdbx_seq_one_letter_code
_entity_poly.pdbx_strand_id
1 'polypeptide(L)'
;RGIAAKKGYEFGIPPSNFQDEWRNHQLFQVFELSNLPQQNVRFLDNGHAPIVQEKKFTYDKELHELCPNDISLWGFFQSEKYFKDIEASIKEDFKFRDHVLKPCIEMAESLDDAVSLHVRRTDYLQNSGNHFNLQLDYYEKALSKIDADRTVVVFSDDPEWCKEQELFSDDRFLVSESGDNAVDMCLMTFC
;
A
#
# COMPACT_ATOMS: atom_id res chain seq x y z
N ARG A 1 0.72 -4.55 13.95
CA ARG A 1 -0.54 -4.69 14.72
C ARG A 1 -0.91 -6.15 14.95
N GLY A 2 -0.86 -7.03 13.93
CA GLY A 2 -1.22 -8.44 14.11
C GLY A 2 -0.39 -9.15 15.19
N ILE A 3 0.92 -8.90 15.24
CA ILE A 3 1.79 -9.42 16.30
C ILE A 3 1.32 -8.95 17.69
N ALA A 4 1.02 -7.67 17.84
CA ALA A 4 0.53 -7.12 19.10
C ALA A 4 -0.81 -7.74 19.52
N ALA A 5 -1.76 -7.85 18.59
CA ALA A 5 -3.05 -8.47 18.84
C ALA A 5 -2.91 -9.93 19.29
N LYS A 6 -2.08 -10.72 18.62
CA LYS A 6 -1.81 -12.12 18.96
C LYS A 6 -1.21 -12.27 20.36
N LYS A 7 -0.39 -11.32 20.77
CA LYS A 7 0.34 -11.36 22.06
C LYS A 7 -0.40 -10.63 23.18
N GLY A 8 -1.51 -9.94 22.89
CA GLY A 8 -2.22 -9.09 23.87
C GLY A 8 -1.43 -7.85 24.25
N TYR A 9 -0.54 -7.36 23.38
CA TYR A 9 0.23 -6.14 23.60
C TYR A 9 -0.51 -4.91 23.09
N GLU A 10 -0.22 -3.76 23.68
CA GLU A 10 -0.60 -2.49 23.08
C GLU A 10 0.19 -2.25 21.79
N PHE A 11 -0.43 -1.53 20.86
CA PHE A 11 0.19 -1.20 19.58
C PHE A 11 0.09 0.29 19.33
N GLY A 12 1.20 0.88 18.95
CA GLY A 12 1.27 2.28 18.56
C GLY A 12 1.95 2.47 17.19
N ILE A 13 1.53 3.52 16.50
CA ILE A 13 2.19 4.02 15.29
C ILE A 13 2.71 5.42 15.61
N PRO A 14 3.95 5.77 15.23
CA PRO A 14 4.43 7.13 15.37
C PRO A 14 3.57 8.11 14.56
N PRO A 15 3.28 9.34 15.04
CA PRO A 15 2.69 10.37 14.19
C PRO A 15 3.62 10.65 13.03
N SER A 16 3.02 11.09 11.92
CA SER A 16 3.79 11.52 10.77
C SER A 16 4.66 12.72 11.13
N ASN A 17 5.93 12.66 10.77
CA ASN A 17 6.85 13.77 10.84
C ASN A 17 7.43 14.02 9.44
N PHE A 18 6.88 14.98 8.72
CA PHE A 18 7.30 15.31 7.36
C PHE A 18 8.75 15.82 7.23
N GLN A 19 9.40 16.14 8.35
CA GLN A 19 10.82 16.51 8.38
C GLN A 19 11.75 15.30 8.58
N ASP A 20 11.17 14.15 8.91
CA ASP A 20 11.91 12.91 9.14
C ASP A 20 11.47 11.88 8.10
N GLU A 21 12.36 11.56 7.16
CA GLU A 21 12.09 10.64 6.04
C GLU A 21 11.57 9.27 6.52
N TRP A 22 12.05 8.79 7.67
CA TRP A 22 11.68 7.48 8.22
C TRP A 22 10.29 7.46 8.89
N ARG A 23 9.81 8.63 9.31
CA ARG A 23 8.50 8.81 9.96
C ARG A 23 7.52 9.60 9.10
N ASN A 24 7.89 9.87 7.86
CA ASN A 24 7.02 10.56 6.92
C ASN A 24 6.02 9.58 6.32
N HIS A 25 4.80 9.56 6.85
CA HIS A 25 3.71 8.75 6.34
C HIS A 25 2.39 9.51 6.33
N GLN A 26 1.47 9.09 5.47
CA GLN A 26 0.16 9.71 5.29
C GLN A 26 -1.00 8.89 5.90
N LEU A 27 -0.71 7.89 6.72
CA LEU A 27 -1.72 6.95 7.25
C LEU A 27 -2.93 7.67 7.86
N PHE A 28 -2.67 8.65 8.75
CA PHE A 28 -3.75 9.40 9.43
C PHE A 28 -4.49 10.41 8.53
N GLN A 29 -3.94 10.72 7.37
CA GLN A 29 -4.58 11.60 6.39
C GLN A 29 -5.46 10.81 5.44
N VAL A 30 -5.06 9.61 5.09
CA VAL A 30 -5.70 8.77 4.07
C VAL A 30 -6.78 7.87 4.67
N PHE A 31 -6.52 7.28 5.85
CA PHE A 31 -7.37 6.26 6.46
C PHE A 31 -8.01 6.72 7.77
N GLU A 32 -9.16 6.13 8.11
CA GLU A 32 -9.88 6.43 9.35
C GLU A 32 -9.14 5.93 10.58
N LEU A 33 -8.52 4.74 10.51
CA LEU A 33 -7.78 4.08 11.58
C LEU A 33 -8.59 4.02 12.88
N SER A 34 -9.88 3.68 12.79
CA SER A 34 -10.89 3.83 13.85
C SER A 34 -10.57 3.05 15.13
N ASN A 35 -9.85 1.92 14.99
CA ASN A 35 -9.47 1.07 16.11
C ASN A 35 -8.05 1.36 16.63
N LEU A 36 -7.39 2.40 16.12
CA LEU A 36 -6.09 2.82 16.61
C LEU A 36 -6.25 4.10 17.43
N PRO A 37 -6.03 4.04 18.74
CA PRO A 37 -6.13 5.23 19.58
C PRO A 37 -5.01 6.21 19.20
N GLN A 38 -5.33 7.21 18.40
CA GLN A 38 -4.42 8.30 18.00
C GLN A 38 -3.81 9.03 19.21
N GLN A 39 -4.46 8.93 20.38
CA GLN A 39 -4.05 9.60 21.61
C GLN A 39 -3.03 8.81 22.45
N ASN A 40 -2.83 7.52 22.17
CA ASN A 40 -1.99 6.63 22.97
C ASN A 40 -0.76 6.10 22.23
N VAL A 41 -0.44 6.69 21.09
CA VAL A 41 0.85 6.41 20.45
C VAL A 41 1.93 7.04 21.31
N ARG A 42 2.35 6.31 22.34
CA ARG A 42 3.51 6.69 23.10
C ARG A 42 4.72 6.58 22.19
N PHE A 43 5.22 7.75 21.79
CA PHE A 43 6.59 7.79 21.34
C PHE A 43 7.48 7.31 22.46
N LEU A 44 8.22 6.27 22.19
CA LEU A 44 9.45 6.03 22.92
C LEU A 44 10.49 7.01 22.33
N ASP A 45 10.31 8.28 22.68
CA ASP A 45 11.04 9.42 22.11
C ASP A 45 12.53 9.39 22.47
N ASN A 46 12.95 8.49 23.32
CA ASN A 46 14.25 8.50 23.95
C ASN A 46 15.23 7.48 23.39
N GLY A 47 14.93 6.82 22.28
CA GLY A 47 15.86 5.86 21.66
C GLY A 47 16.19 4.64 22.54
N HIS A 48 15.41 4.35 23.59
CA HIS A 48 15.70 3.31 24.57
C HIS A 48 14.88 2.02 24.38
N ALA A 49 13.85 2.02 23.51
CA ALA A 49 13.17 0.78 23.20
C ALA A 49 14.08 -0.11 22.33
N PRO A 50 14.29 -1.37 22.72
CA PRO A 50 15.01 -2.30 21.88
C PRO A 50 14.35 -2.38 20.50
N ILE A 51 15.16 -2.33 19.44
CA ILE A 51 14.70 -2.50 18.08
C ILE A 51 14.78 -3.98 17.71
N VAL A 52 13.68 -4.54 17.28
CA VAL A 52 13.64 -5.87 16.68
C VAL A 52 13.41 -5.70 15.18
N GLN A 53 14.39 -6.11 14.40
CA GLN A 53 14.37 -5.97 12.95
C GLN A 53 13.90 -7.26 12.28
N GLU A 54 12.99 -7.11 11.31
CA GLU A 54 12.66 -8.18 10.37
C GLU A 54 13.90 -8.54 9.54
N LYS A 55 14.27 -9.81 9.56
CA LYS A 55 15.52 -10.28 8.91
C LYS A 55 15.38 -10.54 7.41
N LYS A 56 14.14 -10.70 6.93
CA LYS A 56 13.83 -11.09 5.55
C LYS A 56 12.52 -10.43 5.11
N PHE A 57 12.35 -10.25 3.80
CA PHE A 57 11.08 -9.80 3.21
C PHE A 57 9.96 -10.86 3.25
N THR A 58 10.27 -12.09 3.60
CA THR A 58 9.30 -13.18 3.77
C THR A 58 8.85 -13.28 5.23
N TYR A 59 7.67 -13.88 5.44
CA TYR A 59 7.12 -14.09 6.79
C TYR A 59 8.14 -14.73 7.75
N ASP A 60 8.44 -14.02 8.82
CA ASP A 60 9.27 -14.49 9.93
C ASP A 60 8.36 -15.05 11.04
N LYS A 61 8.23 -16.37 11.04
CA LYS A 61 7.39 -17.07 12.02
C LYS A 61 7.93 -16.91 13.44
N GLU A 62 9.25 -16.93 13.61
CA GLU A 62 9.87 -16.80 14.93
C GLU A 62 9.58 -15.42 15.52
N LEU A 63 9.77 -14.37 14.74
CA LEU A 63 9.41 -13.02 15.13
C LEU A 63 7.92 -12.90 15.48
N HIS A 64 7.03 -13.49 14.68
CA HIS A 64 5.59 -13.43 14.93
C HIS A 64 5.19 -14.15 16.23
N GLU A 65 5.82 -15.31 16.52
CA GLU A 65 5.48 -16.13 17.68
C GLU A 65 6.16 -15.66 18.98
N LEU A 66 7.40 -15.18 18.89
CA LEU A 66 8.26 -14.91 20.03
C LEU A 66 8.56 -13.43 20.26
N CYS A 67 7.90 -12.52 19.50
CA CYS A 67 8.09 -11.09 19.65
C CYS A 67 7.99 -10.65 21.12
N PRO A 68 9.02 -10.03 21.70
CA PRO A 68 8.97 -9.52 23.07
C PRO A 68 8.06 -8.28 23.17
N ASN A 69 7.66 -7.94 24.43
CA ASN A 69 6.97 -6.70 24.73
C ASN A 69 7.94 -5.50 24.77
N ASP A 70 7.38 -4.29 24.76
CA ASP A 70 8.11 -3.03 24.92
C ASP A 70 9.28 -2.85 23.94
N ILE A 71 9.03 -3.14 22.67
CA ILE A 71 10.01 -3.03 21.59
C ILE A 71 9.51 -2.17 20.44
N SER A 72 10.42 -1.67 19.64
CA SER A 72 10.15 -1.09 18.32
C SER A 72 10.39 -2.13 17.23
N LEU A 73 9.43 -2.33 16.35
CA LEU A 73 9.59 -3.19 15.16
C LEU A 73 10.11 -2.35 14.00
N TRP A 74 11.16 -2.87 13.35
CA TRP A 74 11.74 -2.30 12.15
C TRP A 74 11.71 -3.33 11.02
N GLY A 75 11.03 -3.03 9.92
CA GLY A 75 10.93 -3.91 8.76
C GLY A 75 9.77 -3.53 7.84
N PHE A 76 9.61 -4.27 6.77
CA PHE A 76 8.56 -4.06 5.78
C PHE A 76 7.28 -4.85 6.06
N PHE A 77 7.37 -5.99 6.76
CA PHE A 77 6.24 -6.85 7.17
C PHE A 77 5.25 -7.14 6.04
N GLN A 78 5.75 -7.45 4.84
CA GLN A 78 4.99 -7.56 3.59
C GLN A 78 4.07 -8.80 3.51
N SER A 79 4.09 -9.69 4.51
CA SER A 79 3.29 -10.90 4.50
C SER A 79 1.96 -10.72 5.23
N GLU A 80 0.84 -11.10 4.59
CA GLU A 80 -0.49 -11.15 5.21
C GLU A 80 -0.54 -12.03 6.49
N LYS A 81 0.36 -13.02 6.60
CA LYS A 81 0.44 -13.93 7.74
C LYS A 81 0.67 -13.22 9.07
N TYR A 82 1.20 -11.99 9.06
CA TYR A 82 1.38 -11.20 10.27
C TYR A 82 0.06 -10.65 10.84
N PHE A 83 -1.00 -10.55 10.05
CA PHE A 83 -2.26 -9.93 10.47
C PHE A 83 -3.52 -10.69 10.04
N LYS A 84 -3.39 -11.88 9.47
CA LYS A 84 -4.52 -12.69 8.98
C LYS A 84 -5.58 -12.95 10.05
N ASP A 85 -5.16 -13.17 11.29
CA ASP A 85 -6.07 -13.46 12.41
C ASP A 85 -6.92 -12.24 12.84
N ILE A 86 -6.55 -11.04 12.36
CA ILE A 86 -7.27 -9.78 12.62
C ILE A 86 -7.67 -9.07 11.33
N GLU A 87 -7.83 -9.79 10.23
CA GLU A 87 -8.12 -9.23 8.91
C GLU A 87 -9.29 -8.25 8.91
N ALA A 88 -10.40 -8.62 9.54
CA ALA A 88 -11.59 -7.76 9.62
C ALA A 88 -11.29 -6.42 10.30
N SER A 89 -10.50 -6.44 11.37
CA SER A 89 -10.10 -5.21 12.09
C SER A 89 -9.14 -4.36 11.26
N ILE A 90 -8.27 -4.98 10.47
CA ILE A 90 -7.36 -4.28 9.56
C ILE A 90 -8.17 -3.61 8.44
N LYS A 91 -9.12 -4.31 7.83
CA LYS A 91 -10.00 -3.73 6.81
C LYS A 91 -10.79 -2.52 7.32
N GLU A 92 -11.25 -2.58 8.57
CA GLU A 92 -11.97 -1.47 9.20
C GLU A 92 -11.06 -0.26 9.42
N ASP A 93 -9.79 -0.48 9.84
CA ASP A 93 -8.84 0.62 10.04
C ASP A 93 -8.45 1.29 8.73
N PHE A 94 -8.35 0.53 7.64
CA PHE A 94 -7.96 1.03 6.32
C PHE A 94 -9.15 1.52 5.48
N LYS A 95 -10.27 1.85 6.09
CA LYS A 95 -11.31 2.63 5.40
C LYS A 95 -10.78 4.00 5.04
N PHE A 96 -10.97 4.37 3.78
CA PHE A 96 -10.55 5.66 3.27
C PHE A 96 -11.39 6.79 3.88
N ARG A 97 -10.74 7.90 4.19
CA ARG A 97 -11.43 9.12 4.61
C ARG A 97 -12.24 9.72 3.46
N ASP A 98 -13.31 10.43 3.80
CA ASP A 98 -14.25 11.05 2.85
C ASP A 98 -13.57 11.84 1.73
N HIS A 99 -12.53 12.62 2.02
CA HIS A 99 -11.85 13.45 1.03
C HIS A 99 -11.06 12.64 -0.01
N VAL A 100 -10.71 11.38 0.30
CA VAL A 100 -10.12 10.44 -0.66
C VAL A 100 -11.22 9.62 -1.34
N LEU A 101 -12.20 9.15 -0.56
CA LEU A 101 -13.23 8.24 -1.04
C LEU A 101 -14.21 8.89 -2.02
N LYS A 102 -14.63 10.14 -1.78
CA LYS A 102 -15.64 10.81 -2.63
C LYS A 102 -15.17 10.98 -4.08
N PRO A 103 -13.98 11.58 -4.35
CA PRO A 103 -13.48 11.65 -5.73
C PRO A 103 -13.34 10.26 -6.37
N CYS A 104 -12.94 9.25 -5.59
CA CYS A 104 -12.78 7.90 -6.07
C CYS A 104 -14.12 7.28 -6.51
N ILE A 105 -15.21 7.45 -5.73
CA ILE A 105 -16.54 6.95 -6.08
C ILE A 105 -17.01 7.58 -7.40
N GLU A 106 -16.87 8.90 -7.55
CA GLU A 106 -17.26 9.61 -8.78
C GLU A 106 -16.51 9.07 -10.01
N MET A 107 -15.20 8.79 -9.88
CA MET A 107 -14.42 8.20 -10.96
C MET A 107 -14.81 6.73 -11.23
N ALA A 108 -15.13 5.98 -10.18
CA ALA A 108 -15.48 4.56 -10.27
C ALA A 108 -16.85 4.30 -10.89
N GLU A 109 -17.77 5.29 -10.94
CA GLU A 109 -19.11 5.14 -11.55
C GLU A 109 -19.07 4.68 -13.02
N SER A 110 -17.96 4.98 -13.72
CA SER A 110 -17.75 4.57 -15.12
C SER A 110 -16.98 3.25 -15.27
N LEU A 111 -16.54 2.63 -14.16
CA LEU A 111 -15.67 1.47 -14.14
C LEU A 111 -16.47 0.22 -13.73
N ASP A 112 -17.22 -0.37 -14.66
CA ASP A 112 -17.90 -1.63 -14.42
C ASP A 112 -16.96 -2.80 -14.74
N ASP A 113 -16.73 -3.70 -13.77
CA ASP A 113 -15.85 -4.87 -13.88
C ASP A 113 -14.44 -4.56 -14.44
N ALA A 114 -13.88 -3.40 -14.07
CA ALA A 114 -12.55 -2.99 -14.51
C ALA A 114 -11.44 -3.81 -13.82
N VAL A 115 -10.25 -3.76 -14.39
CA VAL A 115 -9.02 -4.37 -13.83
C VAL A 115 -8.00 -3.27 -13.57
N SER A 116 -7.41 -3.24 -12.38
CA SER A 116 -6.28 -2.37 -12.10
C SER A 116 -4.96 -2.96 -12.61
N LEU A 117 -4.16 -2.14 -13.29
CA LEU A 117 -2.81 -2.46 -13.71
C LEU A 117 -1.86 -1.39 -13.19
N HIS A 118 -0.88 -1.76 -12.37
CA HIS A 118 0.07 -0.81 -11.78
C HIS A 118 1.44 -0.88 -12.46
N VAL A 119 1.90 0.27 -12.95
CA VAL A 119 3.20 0.44 -13.61
C VAL A 119 4.09 1.34 -12.75
N ARG A 120 5.08 0.76 -12.06
CA ARG A 120 6.06 1.49 -11.26
C ARG A 120 7.35 1.72 -12.04
N ARG A 121 7.80 2.97 -12.15
CA ARG A 121 8.93 3.35 -12.99
C ARG A 121 9.94 4.27 -12.30
N THR A 122 9.55 5.46 -11.91
CA THR A 122 10.44 6.58 -11.61
C THR A 122 11.61 6.24 -10.68
N ASP A 123 11.37 5.91 -9.43
CA ASP A 123 12.38 5.55 -8.44
C ASP A 123 13.00 4.16 -8.73
N TYR A 124 12.24 3.24 -9.33
CA TYR A 124 12.74 1.92 -9.69
C TYR A 124 13.78 1.98 -10.81
N LEU A 125 13.63 2.89 -11.78
CA LEU A 125 14.63 3.13 -12.82
C LEU A 125 15.93 3.67 -12.25
N GLN A 126 15.83 4.53 -11.21
CA GLN A 126 17.01 5.11 -10.56
C GLN A 126 17.72 4.13 -9.64
N ASN A 127 17.02 3.11 -9.14
CA ASN A 127 17.54 2.11 -8.21
C ASN A 127 17.38 0.67 -8.73
N SER A 128 17.73 0.46 -9.99
CA SER A 128 17.60 -0.83 -10.69
C SER A 128 18.41 -1.98 -10.08
N GLY A 129 19.39 -1.67 -9.22
CA GLY A 129 20.14 -2.69 -8.47
C GLY A 129 19.35 -3.36 -7.35
N ASN A 130 18.31 -2.69 -6.84
CA ASN A 130 17.46 -3.19 -5.76
C ASN A 130 16.02 -3.47 -6.22
N HIS A 131 15.59 -2.85 -7.31
CA HIS A 131 14.24 -2.98 -7.83
C HIS A 131 14.25 -3.52 -9.26
N PHE A 132 13.41 -4.50 -9.48
CA PHE A 132 13.26 -5.07 -10.82
C PHE A 132 12.26 -4.24 -11.63
N ASN A 133 12.75 -3.65 -12.72
CA ASN A 133 11.90 -2.89 -13.65
C ASN A 133 11.20 -3.85 -14.61
N LEU A 134 9.90 -4.01 -14.44
CA LEU A 134 9.09 -4.81 -15.34
C LEU A 134 9.03 -4.15 -16.72
N GLN A 135 9.26 -4.95 -17.75
CA GLN A 135 9.21 -4.50 -19.16
C GLN A 135 7.82 -4.75 -19.75
N LEU A 136 7.54 -4.17 -20.92
CA LEU A 136 6.22 -4.28 -21.55
C LEU A 136 5.78 -5.74 -21.76
N ASP A 137 6.70 -6.65 -22.07
CA ASP A 137 6.42 -8.08 -22.24
C ASP A 137 5.82 -8.76 -21.00
N TYR A 138 6.12 -8.24 -19.80
CA TYR A 138 5.48 -8.69 -18.56
C TYR A 138 4.00 -8.31 -18.56
N TYR A 139 3.70 -7.05 -18.89
CA TYR A 139 2.33 -6.54 -18.91
C TYR A 139 1.50 -7.20 -20.01
N GLU A 140 2.07 -7.41 -21.20
CA GLU A 140 1.44 -8.17 -22.28
C GLU A 140 1.04 -9.59 -21.84
N LYS A 141 1.96 -10.31 -21.17
CA LYS A 141 1.70 -11.65 -20.65
C LYS A 141 0.66 -11.65 -19.51
N ALA A 142 0.64 -10.62 -18.69
CA ALA A 142 -0.38 -10.50 -17.64
C ALA A 142 -1.76 -10.24 -18.25
N LEU A 143 -1.85 -9.28 -19.18
CA LEU A 143 -3.08 -8.92 -19.89
C LEU A 143 -3.64 -10.06 -20.74
N SER A 144 -2.79 -10.94 -21.28
CA SER A 144 -3.25 -12.12 -22.03
C SER A 144 -4.05 -13.13 -21.20
N LYS A 145 -4.09 -12.96 -19.87
CA LYS A 145 -4.88 -13.78 -18.93
C LYS A 145 -6.18 -13.12 -18.49
N ILE A 146 -6.40 -11.89 -18.93
CA ILE A 146 -7.58 -11.08 -18.64
C ILE A 146 -8.44 -11.04 -19.89
N ASP A 147 -9.75 -11.11 -19.74
CA ASP A 147 -10.67 -11.02 -20.86
C ASP A 147 -10.48 -9.70 -21.61
N ALA A 148 -10.46 -9.80 -22.95
CA ALA A 148 -10.08 -8.68 -23.82
C ALA A 148 -11.13 -7.53 -23.82
N ASP A 149 -12.34 -7.79 -23.39
CA ASP A 149 -13.44 -6.84 -23.32
C ASP A 149 -13.49 -6.06 -22.00
N ARG A 150 -12.69 -6.48 -20.99
CA ARG A 150 -12.61 -5.74 -19.72
C ARG A 150 -11.84 -4.43 -19.85
N THR A 151 -12.36 -3.38 -19.24
CA THR A 151 -11.63 -2.13 -19.06
C THR A 151 -10.42 -2.34 -18.14
N VAL A 152 -9.29 -1.75 -18.52
CA VAL A 152 -8.05 -1.79 -17.71
C VAL A 152 -7.67 -0.37 -17.30
N VAL A 153 -7.70 -0.09 -16.01
CA VAL A 153 -7.21 1.18 -15.47
C VAL A 153 -5.73 1.06 -15.15
N VAL A 154 -4.92 1.86 -15.85
CA VAL A 154 -3.45 1.88 -15.70
C VAL A 154 -3.08 2.96 -14.70
N PHE A 155 -2.52 2.55 -13.56
CA PHE A 155 -1.98 3.43 -12.53
C PHE A 155 -0.48 3.49 -12.62
N SER A 156 0.10 4.68 -12.60
CA SER A 156 1.55 4.82 -12.72
C SER A 156 2.06 6.10 -12.03
N ASP A 157 3.29 6.04 -11.56
CA ASP A 157 4.08 7.20 -11.16
C ASP A 157 4.74 7.92 -12.37
N ASP A 158 4.51 7.39 -13.60
CA ASP A 158 4.95 7.93 -14.89
C ASP A 158 3.81 7.76 -15.92
N PRO A 159 2.66 8.47 -15.74
CA PRO A 159 1.49 8.29 -16.60
C PRO A 159 1.75 8.70 -18.04
N GLU A 160 2.59 9.71 -18.30
CA GLU A 160 2.92 10.14 -19.66
C GLU A 160 3.65 9.05 -20.43
N TRP A 161 4.60 8.38 -19.78
CA TRP A 161 5.24 7.22 -20.41
C TRP A 161 4.22 6.12 -20.76
N CYS A 162 3.25 5.86 -19.88
CA CYS A 162 2.22 4.86 -20.16
C CYS A 162 1.40 5.22 -21.39
N LYS A 163 0.99 6.49 -21.55
CA LYS A 163 0.24 6.98 -22.72
C LYS A 163 1.00 6.87 -24.04
N GLU A 164 2.33 6.89 -24.00
CA GLU A 164 3.19 6.73 -25.18
C GLU A 164 3.36 5.28 -25.63
N GLN A 165 2.92 4.29 -24.81
CA GLN A 165 3.09 2.89 -25.16
C GLN A 165 1.96 2.39 -26.05
N GLU A 166 2.30 1.74 -27.18
CA GLU A 166 1.34 1.11 -28.08
C GLU A 166 0.47 0.08 -27.34
N LEU A 167 1.03 -0.61 -26.35
CA LEU A 167 0.31 -1.58 -25.52
C LEU A 167 -0.93 -1.00 -24.84
N PHE A 168 -0.93 0.27 -24.49
CA PHE A 168 -2.02 0.96 -23.77
C PHE A 168 -2.81 1.93 -24.66
N SER A 169 -2.68 1.82 -25.99
CA SER A 169 -3.32 2.74 -26.95
C SER A 169 -4.76 2.38 -27.31
N ASP A 170 -5.23 1.17 -26.97
CA ASP A 170 -6.60 0.74 -27.21
C ASP A 170 -7.58 1.41 -26.23
N ASP A 171 -8.82 1.69 -26.66
CA ASP A 171 -9.85 2.40 -25.89
C ASP A 171 -10.24 1.69 -24.58
N ARG A 172 -9.90 0.41 -24.42
CA ARG A 172 -10.10 -0.32 -23.15
C ARG A 172 -9.14 0.11 -22.04
N PHE A 173 -8.04 0.79 -22.37
CA PHE A 173 -7.06 1.26 -21.39
C PHE A 173 -7.32 2.69 -20.98
N LEU A 174 -7.48 2.91 -19.67
CA LEU A 174 -7.65 4.23 -19.08
C LEU A 174 -6.45 4.51 -18.18
N VAL A 175 -5.57 5.41 -18.60
CA VAL A 175 -4.46 5.84 -17.74
C VAL A 175 -4.99 6.80 -16.69
N SER A 176 -4.79 6.50 -15.41
CA SER A 176 -5.23 7.36 -14.31
C SER A 176 -4.54 8.72 -14.35
N GLU A 177 -5.33 9.78 -14.22
CA GLU A 177 -4.91 11.18 -14.15
C GLU A 177 -5.36 11.84 -12.84
N SER A 178 -5.59 11.08 -11.79
CA SER A 178 -6.06 11.62 -10.50
C SER A 178 -5.11 12.67 -9.92
N GLY A 179 -3.82 12.54 -10.19
CA GLY A 179 -2.76 13.39 -9.62
C GLY A 179 -2.56 13.18 -8.11
N ASP A 180 -3.28 12.22 -7.50
CA ASP A 180 -3.21 11.91 -6.06
C ASP A 180 -3.05 10.40 -5.86
N ASN A 181 -1.92 10.00 -5.29
CA ASN A 181 -1.61 8.59 -5.04
C ASN A 181 -2.60 7.91 -4.07
N ALA A 182 -3.23 8.66 -3.15
CA ALA A 182 -4.21 8.11 -2.23
C ALA A 182 -5.54 7.84 -2.96
N VAL A 183 -5.93 8.72 -3.88
CA VAL A 183 -7.10 8.51 -4.76
C VAL A 183 -6.85 7.33 -5.70
N ASP A 184 -5.67 7.23 -6.31
CA ASP A 184 -5.30 6.08 -7.15
C ASP A 184 -5.38 4.77 -6.38
N MET A 185 -4.81 4.72 -5.17
CA MET A 185 -4.87 3.53 -4.32
C MET A 185 -6.31 3.18 -3.94
N CYS A 186 -7.14 4.18 -3.67
CA CYS A 186 -8.56 3.98 -3.43
C CYS A 186 -9.26 3.43 -4.68
N LEU A 187 -9.04 4.02 -5.84
CA LEU A 187 -9.65 3.60 -7.10
C LEU A 187 -9.27 2.17 -7.49
N MET A 188 -8.04 1.74 -7.21
CA MET A 188 -7.62 0.33 -7.38
C MET A 188 -8.50 -0.66 -6.61
N THR A 189 -9.17 -0.24 -5.53
CA THR A 189 -10.06 -1.11 -4.74
C THR A 189 -11.44 -1.30 -5.37
N PHE A 190 -11.76 -0.55 -6.40
CA PHE A 190 -13.01 -0.62 -7.16
C PHE A 190 -12.86 -1.38 -8.49
N CYS A 191 -11.64 -1.78 -8.85
CA CYS A 191 -11.33 -2.54 -10.07
C CYS A 191 -11.36 -4.06 -9.84
#